data_4d7b0a2ef88d4ec4ce56185de005e0b9
#
_entry.id   4d7b0a2ef88d4ec4ce56185de005e0b9
#
_cell.length_a   1.000
_cell.length_b   1.000
_cell.length_c   1.000
_cell.angle_alpha   90.00
_cell.angle_beta   90.00
_cell.angle_gamma   90.00
#
_symmetry.space_group_name_H-M   'P 1'
#
loop_
_entity.id
_entity.type
_entity.pdbx_description
1 polymer ?
#
loop_
_entity_poly.entity_id
_entity_poly.type
_entity_poly.pdbx_seq_one_letter_code
_entity_poly.pdbx_strand_id
1 'polypeptide(L)'
;MDYRATLNLPQTDFKMKANLSQKEPEFLKLWEKEDLYGQIQAETRDKPLYILHDGPPYANGHIHLGTAFNKVLKDIILKSKRMAGFHCPYVPGWDCHGLPIEHNVDKELGDKKKDIPILSIRAACRKYAEKWIKIQKNEFKRLGVFGDWENPYLTINYGYEAAIAREFNRFLLSDGVIRSK
;
A
#
# COMPACT_ATOMS: atom_id res chain seq x y z
N MET A 1 -34.60 -41.53 20.87
CA MET A 1 -34.12 -41.97 19.53
C MET A 1 -32.87 -41.13 19.20
N ASP A 2 -31.79 -41.78 18.80
CA ASP A 2 -30.58 -41.07 18.35
C ASP A 2 -30.66 -40.91 16.82
N TYR A 3 -30.85 -39.68 16.35
CA TYR A 3 -30.97 -39.35 14.93
C TYR A 3 -29.62 -39.13 14.24
N ARG A 4 -28.48 -39.33 14.92
CA ARG A 4 -27.15 -39.07 14.32
C ARG A 4 -26.90 -39.95 13.09
N ALA A 5 -27.39 -41.18 13.08
CA ALA A 5 -27.26 -42.11 11.97
C ALA A 5 -28.12 -41.74 10.75
N THR A 6 -29.08 -40.81 10.88
CA THR A 6 -29.94 -40.35 9.77
C THR A 6 -29.45 -39.04 9.17
N LEU A 7 -28.39 -38.42 9.72
CA LEU A 7 -27.82 -37.20 9.20
C LEU A 7 -26.96 -37.52 7.98
N ASN A 8 -27.37 -36.96 6.83
CA ASN A 8 -26.63 -37.08 5.59
C ASN A 8 -25.60 -35.94 5.48
N LEU A 9 -24.57 -35.98 6.35
CA LEU A 9 -23.49 -35.00 6.34
C LEU A 9 -22.50 -35.34 5.25
N PRO A 10 -21.96 -34.30 4.53
CA PRO A 10 -20.94 -34.52 3.54
C PRO A 10 -19.66 -35.06 4.19
N GLN A 11 -19.12 -36.15 3.63
CA GLN A 11 -17.80 -36.68 3.99
C GLN A 11 -16.75 -35.94 3.13
N THR A 12 -15.81 -35.27 3.78
CA THR A 12 -14.76 -34.50 3.09
C THR A 12 -13.49 -34.48 3.93
N ASP A 13 -12.34 -34.54 3.29
CA ASP A 13 -11.03 -34.34 3.90
C ASP A 13 -10.77 -32.86 4.22
N PHE A 14 -11.66 -31.96 3.81
CA PHE A 14 -11.60 -30.54 4.16
C PHE A 14 -11.74 -30.35 5.66
N LYS A 15 -10.72 -29.77 6.28
CA LYS A 15 -10.73 -29.52 7.73
C LYS A 15 -11.79 -28.48 8.09
N MET A 16 -12.67 -28.78 9.01
CA MET A 16 -13.71 -27.86 9.52
C MET A 16 -13.12 -26.57 10.14
N LYS A 17 -11.91 -26.65 10.69
CA LYS A 17 -11.18 -25.50 11.21
C LYS A 17 -10.08 -25.12 10.23
N ALA A 18 -10.20 -23.94 9.64
CA ALA A 18 -9.24 -23.45 8.67
C ALA A 18 -7.87 -23.09 9.29
N ASN A 19 -7.81 -22.74 10.60
CA ASN A 19 -6.62 -22.29 11.31
C ASN A 19 -5.86 -21.19 10.52
N LEU A 20 -6.59 -20.19 10.01
CA LEU A 20 -6.07 -19.18 9.08
C LEU A 20 -4.89 -18.39 9.66
N SER A 21 -4.93 -18.05 10.95
CA SER A 21 -3.83 -17.34 11.62
C SER A 21 -2.47 -18.05 11.52
N GLN A 22 -2.48 -19.37 11.39
CA GLN A 22 -1.27 -20.21 11.24
C GLN A 22 -0.94 -20.44 9.76
N LYS A 23 -1.95 -20.74 8.95
CA LYS A 23 -1.76 -21.11 7.54
C LYS A 23 -1.46 -19.93 6.63
N GLU A 24 -2.08 -18.76 6.86
CA GLU A 24 -1.83 -17.60 6.02
C GLU A 24 -0.36 -17.20 5.96
N PRO A 25 0.40 -17.15 7.07
CA PRO A 25 1.84 -16.91 7.00
C PRO A 25 2.62 -17.95 6.18
N GLU A 26 2.18 -19.21 6.17
CA GLU A 26 2.80 -20.26 5.36
C GLU A 26 2.54 -20.04 3.87
N PHE A 27 1.31 -19.67 3.49
CA PHE A 27 0.99 -19.31 2.11
C PHE A 27 1.78 -18.09 1.63
N LEU A 28 1.90 -17.04 2.46
CA LEU A 28 2.66 -15.86 2.10
C LEU A 28 4.14 -16.18 1.86
N LYS A 29 4.74 -17.02 2.71
CA LYS A 29 6.11 -17.49 2.52
C LYS A 29 6.28 -18.31 1.22
N LEU A 30 5.30 -19.16 0.91
CA LEU A 30 5.32 -19.93 -0.34
C LEU A 30 5.24 -18.99 -1.56
N TRP A 31 4.31 -18.05 -1.56
CA TRP A 31 4.14 -17.07 -2.66
C TRP A 31 5.38 -16.20 -2.87
N GLU A 32 6.05 -15.81 -1.79
CA GLU A 32 7.29 -15.04 -1.86
C GLU A 32 8.45 -15.90 -2.38
N LYS A 33 8.58 -17.15 -1.91
CA LYS A 33 9.62 -18.09 -2.37
C LYS A 33 9.50 -18.40 -3.85
N GLU A 34 8.28 -18.52 -4.35
CA GLU A 34 7.99 -18.83 -5.76
C GLU A 34 7.94 -17.58 -6.63
N ASP A 35 8.07 -16.39 -6.08
CA ASP A 35 7.84 -15.11 -6.79
C ASP A 35 6.52 -15.13 -7.58
N LEU A 36 5.44 -15.55 -6.92
CA LEU A 36 4.14 -15.74 -7.57
C LEU A 36 3.65 -14.48 -8.28
N TYR A 37 3.86 -13.28 -7.71
CA TYR A 37 3.47 -12.04 -8.35
C TYR A 37 4.26 -11.79 -9.63
N GLY A 38 5.58 -11.99 -9.61
CA GLY A 38 6.44 -11.84 -10.80
C GLY A 38 6.07 -12.81 -11.91
N GLN A 39 5.80 -14.09 -11.58
CA GLN A 39 5.35 -15.08 -12.55
C GLN A 39 4.03 -14.65 -13.22
N ILE A 40 3.03 -14.22 -12.44
CA ILE A 40 1.74 -13.75 -12.96
C ILE A 40 1.95 -12.53 -13.89
N GLN A 41 2.81 -11.59 -13.54
CA GLN A 41 3.09 -10.42 -14.39
C GLN A 41 3.76 -10.85 -15.72
N ALA A 42 4.68 -11.80 -15.66
CA ALA A 42 5.35 -12.32 -16.86
C ALA A 42 4.39 -13.04 -17.80
N GLU A 43 3.56 -13.94 -17.27
CA GLU A 43 2.59 -14.72 -18.08
C GLU A 43 1.46 -13.87 -18.69
N THR A 44 1.12 -12.75 -18.06
CA THR A 44 0.02 -11.90 -18.53
C THR A 44 0.48 -10.72 -19.37
N ARG A 45 1.78 -10.53 -19.59
CA ARG A 45 2.37 -9.33 -20.22
C ARG A 45 1.72 -8.96 -21.57
N ASP A 46 1.35 -9.95 -22.38
CA ASP A 46 0.77 -9.78 -23.72
C ASP A 46 -0.77 -9.71 -23.71
N LYS A 47 -1.38 -9.70 -22.51
CA LYS A 47 -2.83 -9.59 -22.36
C LYS A 47 -3.27 -8.13 -22.36
N PRO A 48 -4.56 -7.85 -22.61
CA PRO A 48 -5.10 -6.50 -22.51
C PRO A 48 -4.81 -5.87 -21.14
N LEU A 49 -4.32 -4.63 -21.14
CA LEU A 49 -3.92 -3.93 -19.95
C LEU A 49 -5.13 -3.43 -19.14
N TYR A 50 -5.12 -3.68 -17.84
CA TYR A 50 -6.06 -3.10 -16.88
C TYR A 50 -5.29 -2.44 -15.74
N ILE A 51 -5.37 -1.11 -15.64
CA ILE A 51 -4.68 -0.34 -14.60
C ILE A 51 -5.69 0.11 -13.55
N LEU A 52 -5.39 -0.19 -12.29
CA LEU A 52 -6.05 0.36 -11.12
C LEU A 52 -5.07 1.25 -10.38
N HIS A 53 -5.28 2.56 -10.45
CA HIS A 53 -4.43 3.51 -9.74
C HIS A 53 -4.64 3.42 -8.22
N ASP A 54 -3.55 3.46 -7.47
CA ASP A 54 -3.61 3.47 -6.02
C ASP A 54 -3.83 4.89 -5.47
N GLY A 55 -4.88 5.08 -4.65
CA GLY A 55 -4.98 6.24 -3.78
C GLY A 55 -4.03 6.00 -2.60
N PRO A 56 -2.93 6.77 -2.51
CA PRO A 56 -1.86 6.46 -1.57
C PRO A 56 -2.29 6.78 -0.14
N PRO A 57 -2.10 5.86 0.82
CA PRO A 57 -2.26 6.17 2.22
C PRO A 57 -1.16 7.11 2.70
N TYR A 58 -1.43 7.89 3.74
CA TYR A 58 -0.38 8.62 4.44
C TYR A 58 0.62 7.67 5.10
N ALA A 59 1.91 8.00 4.96
CA ALA A 59 3.00 7.31 5.64
C ALA A 59 3.05 7.72 7.12
N ASN A 60 2.00 7.38 7.86
CA ASN A 60 1.76 7.87 9.22
C ASN A 60 0.96 6.85 10.05
N GLY A 61 1.63 6.16 10.96
CA GLY A 61 0.99 5.17 11.83
C GLY A 61 0.72 3.82 11.15
N HIS A 62 0.19 2.90 11.94
CA HIS A 62 -0.27 1.61 11.47
C HIS A 62 -1.50 1.72 10.57
N ILE A 63 -1.70 0.74 9.70
CA ILE A 63 -2.93 0.67 8.90
C ILE A 63 -4.14 0.49 9.82
N HIS A 64 -5.19 1.25 9.56
CA HIS A 64 -6.48 1.07 10.23
C HIS A 64 -7.43 0.24 9.35
N LEU A 65 -8.57 -0.16 9.89
CA LEU A 65 -9.53 -1.02 9.20
C LEU A 65 -9.95 -0.44 7.82
N GLY A 66 -10.15 0.86 7.72
CA GLY A 66 -10.49 1.51 6.45
C GLY A 66 -9.39 1.40 5.40
N THR A 67 -8.12 1.55 5.80
CA THR A 67 -6.97 1.37 4.90
C THR A 67 -6.85 -0.08 4.46
N ALA A 68 -6.99 -1.03 5.40
CA ALA A 68 -6.98 -2.46 5.10
C ALA A 68 -8.10 -2.84 4.13
N PHE A 69 -9.32 -2.39 4.39
CA PHE A 69 -10.51 -2.63 3.56
C PHE A 69 -10.30 -2.09 2.12
N ASN A 70 -9.82 -0.86 1.98
CA ASN A 70 -9.53 -0.27 0.68
C ASN A 70 -8.52 -1.09 -0.13
N LYS A 71 -7.40 -1.50 0.50
CA LYS A 71 -6.37 -2.31 -0.17
C LYS A 71 -6.86 -3.70 -0.54
N VAL A 72 -7.62 -4.36 0.33
CA VAL A 72 -8.19 -5.69 0.07
C VAL A 72 -9.20 -5.63 -1.10
N LEU A 73 -10.06 -4.59 -1.16
CA LEU A 73 -10.98 -4.43 -2.30
C LEU A 73 -10.23 -4.24 -3.62
N LYS A 74 -9.18 -3.42 -3.65
CA LYS A 74 -8.33 -3.24 -4.85
C LYS A 74 -7.68 -4.56 -5.26
N ASP A 75 -7.16 -5.32 -4.31
CA ASP A 75 -6.54 -6.61 -4.57
C ASP A 75 -7.53 -7.63 -5.14
N ILE A 76 -8.77 -7.66 -4.62
CA ILE A 76 -9.85 -8.51 -5.15
C ILE A 76 -10.16 -8.13 -6.61
N ILE A 77 -10.30 -6.82 -6.91
CA ILE A 77 -10.54 -6.35 -8.27
C ILE A 77 -9.42 -6.78 -9.21
N LEU A 78 -8.16 -6.55 -8.83
CA LEU A 78 -7.01 -6.90 -9.66
C LEU A 78 -6.87 -8.40 -9.87
N LYS A 79 -7.07 -9.21 -8.83
CA LYS A 79 -7.07 -10.68 -8.93
C LYS A 79 -8.21 -11.17 -9.83
N SER A 80 -9.41 -10.63 -9.68
CA SER A 80 -10.56 -10.94 -10.53
C SER A 80 -10.30 -10.60 -12.00
N LYS A 81 -9.74 -9.41 -12.28
CA LYS A 81 -9.40 -9.00 -13.65
C LYS A 81 -8.30 -9.87 -14.26
N ARG A 82 -7.28 -10.29 -13.49
CA ARG A 82 -6.27 -11.24 -13.97
C ARG A 82 -6.90 -12.58 -14.33
N MET A 83 -7.78 -13.13 -13.50
CA MET A 83 -8.51 -14.37 -13.81
C MET A 83 -9.41 -14.22 -15.05
N ALA A 84 -9.87 -13.01 -15.35
CA ALA A 84 -10.62 -12.69 -16.58
C ALA A 84 -9.72 -12.44 -17.79
N GLY A 85 -8.40 -12.66 -17.70
CA GLY A 85 -7.47 -12.59 -18.81
C GLY A 85 -6.83 -11.24 -19.07
N PHE A 86 -6.78 -10.34 -18.08
CA PHE A 86 -6.11 -9.06 -18.20
C PHE A 86 -4.71 -9.06 -17.58
N HIS A 87 -3.81 -8.24 -18.14
CA HIS A 87 -2.57 -7.86 -17.49
C HIS A 87 -2.86 -6.73 -16.48
N CYS A 88 -2.59 -6.97 -15.20
CA CYS A 88 -2.95 -6.05 -14.12
C CYS A 88 -1.72 -5.71 -13.25
N PRO A 89 -0.80 -4.86 -13.72
CA PRO A 89 0.27 -4.37 -12.87
C PRO A 89 -0.33 -3.47 -11.77
N TYR A 90 0.20 -3.58 -10.57
CA TYR A 90 -0.23 -2.75 -9.46
C TYR A 90 0.99 -2.14 -8.77
N VAL A 91 1.09 -0.82 -8.85
CA VAL A 91 2.14 -0.04 -8.19
C VAL A 91 1.53 0.61 -6.94
N PRO A 92 1.87 0.13 -5.73
CA PRO A 92 1.43 0.76 -4.51
C PRO A 92 2.08 2.13 -4.33
N GLY A 93 1.39 3.04 -3.64
CA GLY A 93 1.91 4.37 -3.38
C GLY A 93 1.77 4.80 -1.94
N TRP A 94 2.52 5.85 -1.54
CA TRP A 94 2.40 6.51 -0.25
C TRP A 94 2.43 8.02 -0.40
N ASP A 95 1.54 8.67 0.37
CA ASP A 95 1.58 10.10 0.61
C ASP A 95 2.50 10.38 1.80
N CYS A 96 3.59 11.10 1.53
CA CYS A 96 4.68 11.27 2.47
C CYS A 96 4.84 12.71 2.97
N HIS A 97 3.87 13.58 2.70
CA HIS A 97 3.93 14.99 3.02
C HIS A 97 2.75 15.46 3.89
N GLY A 98 2.87 16.70 4.35
CA GLY A 98 1.78 17.43 4.98
C GLY A 98 1.62 17.21 6.47
N LEU A 99 0.57 17.81 6.99
CA LEU A 99 0.29 17.94 8.42
C LEU A 99 0.27 16.61 9.20
N PRO A 100 -0.23 15.50 8.67
CA PRO A 100 -0.23 14.24 9.42
C PRO A 100 1.17 13.74 9.80
N ILE A 101 2.18 14.03 8.99
CA ILE A 101 3.58 13.67 9.27
C ILE A 101 4.26 14.73 10.12
N GLU A 102 4.13 16.01 9.72
CA GLU A 102 4.75 17.14 10.41
C GLU A 102 4.31 17.24 11.87
N HIS A 103 3.01 17.08 12.14
CA HIS A 103 2.47 17.13 13.49
C HIS A 103 3.04 16.04 14.42
N ASN A 104 3.26 14.83 13.91
CA ASN A 104 3.85 13.77 14.73
C ASN A 104 5.34 14.02 14.97
N VAL A 105 6.07 14.50 13.96
CA VAL A 105 7.47 14.90 14.14
C VAL A 105 7.59 16.06 15.11
N ASP A 106 6.68 17.04 15.05
CA ASP A 106 6.62 18.15 16.00
C ASP A 106 6.42 17.67 17.45
N LYS A 107 5.53 16.71 17.65
CA LYS A 107 5.33 16.07 18.95
C LYS A 107 6.57 15.34 19.46
N GLU A 108 7.27 14.62 18.55
CA GLU A 108 8.50 13.91 18.91
C GLU A 108 9.65 14.87 19.26
N LEU A 109 9.74 16.01 18.57
CA LEU A 109 10.78 17.02 18.81
C LEU A 109 10.48 17.90 20.05
N GLY A 110 9.21 18.16 20.34
CA GLY A 110 8.77 18.99 21.46
C GLY A 110 9.41 20.38 21.42
N ASP A 111 9.77 20.91 22.58
CA ASP A 111 10.38 22.26 22.73
C ASP A 111 11.75 22.39 22.04
N LYS A 112 12.45 21.28 21.81
CA LYS A 112 13.75 21.28 21.11
C LYS A 112 13.65 21.77 19.67
N LYS A 113 12.45 21.75 19.07
CA LYS A 113 12.21 22.21 17.70
C LYS A 113 12.68 23.64 17.46
N LYS A 114 12.60 24.50 18.49
CA LYS A 114 12.96 25.94 18.39
C LYS A 114 14.44 26.16 18.03
N ASP A 115 15.29 25.22 18.42
CA ASP A 115 16.73 25.30 18.23
C ASP A 115 17.24 24.44 17.06
N ILE A 116 16.33 23.75 16.36
CA ILE A 116 16.69 22.85 15.26
C ILE A 116 16.57 23.58 13.92
N PRO A 117 17.61 23.53 13.05
CA PRO A 117 17.52 24.07 11.71
C PRO A 117 16.38 23.44 10.90
N ILE A 118 15.67 24.22 10.10
CA ILE A 118 14.50 23.78 9.32
C ILE A 118 14.82 22.58 8.40
N LEU A 119 16.02 22.52 7.85
CA LEU A 119 16.47 21.38 7.02
C LEU A 119 16.53 20.08 7.84
N SER A 120 16.92 20.16 9.10
CA SER A 120 16.96 19.00 10.01
C SER A 120 15.54 18.53 10.36
N ILE A 121 14.58 19.46 10.52
CA ILE A 121 13.16 19.13 10.74
C ILE A 121 12.61 18.42 9.49
N ARG A 122 12.89 18.93 8.29
CA ARG A 122 12.49 18.27 7.02
C ARG A 122 13.09 16.88 6.88
N ALA A 123 14.36 16.71 7.23
CA ALA A 123 15.01 15.40 7.24
C ALA A 123 14.36 14.43 8.25
N ALA A 124 13.95 14.94 9.44
CA ALA A 124 13.22 14.16 10.41
C ALA A 124 11.84 13.70 9.86
N CYS A 125 11.10 14.58 9.17
CA CYS A 125 9.83 14.22 8.52
C CYS A 125 10.03 13.14 7.45
N ARG A 126 11.07 13.25 6.62
CA ARG A 126 11.42 12.23 5.62
C ARG A 126 11.69 10.89 6.29
N LYS A 127 12.53 10.87 7.31
CA LYS A 127 12.87 9.65 8.05
C LYS A 127 11.64 9.02 8.74
N TYR A 128 10.75 9.85 9.26
CA TYR A 128 9.48 9.41 9.84
C TYR A 128 8.60 8.71 8.78
N ALA A 129 8.42 9.32 7.61
CA ALA A 129 7.66 8.74 6.52
C ALA A 129 8.26 7.41 6.04
N GLU A 130 9.58 7.35 5.82
CA GLU A 130 10.30 6.13 5.41
C GLU A 130 10.10 4.98 6.41
N LYS A 131 10.11 5.26 7.71
CA LYS A 131 9.81 4.28 8.76
C LYS A 131 8.41 3.70 8.57
N TRP A 132 7.39 4.54 8.37
CA TRP A 132 6.01 4.11 8.27
C TRP A 132 5.70 3.42 6.95
N ILE A 133 6.32 3.83 5.85
CA ILE A 133 6.26 3.10 4.56
C ILE A 133 6.68 1.65 4.76
N LYS A 134 7.81 1.43 5.43
CA LYS A 134 8.33 0.07 5.68
C LYS A 134 7.38 -0.77 6.54
N ILE A 135 6.80 -0.18 7.57
CA ILE A 135 5.85 -0.86 8.46
C ILE A 135 4.58 -1.20 7.70
N GLN A 136 3.94 -0.23 7.05
CA GLN A 136 2.70 -0.42 6.31
C GLN A 136 2.87 -1.37 5.12
N LYS A 137 4.02 -1.35 4.42
CA LYS A 137 4.35 -2.33 3.37
C LYS A 137 4.23 -3.77 3.92
N ASN A 138 4.80 -4.03 5.09
CA ASN A 138 4.75 -5.34 5.71
C ASN A 138 3.32 -5.71 6.15
N GLU A 139 2.55 -4.75 6.65
CA GLU A 139 1.16 -4.95 7.04
C GLU A 139 0.28 -5.28 5.83
N PHE A 140 0.44 -4.59 4.69
CA PHE A 140 -0.26 -4.91 3.45
C PHE A 140 0.15 -6.27 2.87
N LYS A 141 1.44 -6.58 2.88
CA LYS A 141 1.93 -7.92 2.49
C LYS A 141 1.31 -9.00 3.39
N ARG A 142 1.16 -8.74 4.71
CA ARG A 142 0.51 -9.66 5.65
C ARG A 142 -0.96 -9.91 5.32
N LEU A 143 -1.66 -8.95 4.71
CA LEU A 143 -3.04 -9.10 4.21
C LEU A 143 -3.12 -9.90 2.89
N GLY A 144 -1.99 -10.29 2.31
CA GLY A 144 -1.93 -11.02 1.04
C GLY A 144 -2.17 -10.15 -0.20
N VAL A 145 -2.03 -8.83 -0.07
CA VAL A 145 -2.16 -7.88 -1.17
C VAL A 145 -0.98 -8.03 -2.13
N PHE A 146 -1.25 -8.22 -3.42
CA PHE A 146 -0.25 -8.27 -4.48
C PHE A 146 0.08 -6.88 -5.01
N GLY A 147 1.36 -6.66 -5.38
CA GLY A 147 1.82 -5.41 -5.97
C GLY A 147 3.33 -5.39 -6.16
N ASP A 148 3.82 -4.43 -6.93
CA ASP A 148 5.25 -4.14 -7.06
C ASP A 148 5.74 -3.40 -5.81
N TRP A 149 5.95 -4.15 -4.74
CA TRP A 149 6.37 -3.62 -3.45
C TRP A 149 7.81 -3.11 -3.43
N GLU A 150 8.61 -3.45 -4.43
CA GLU A 150 10.00 -3.00 -4.51
C GLU A 150 10.14 -1.66 -5.25
N ASN A 151 9.18 -1.33 -6.13
CA ASN A 151 9.15 -0.09 -6.88
C ASN A 151 7.87 0.73 -6.63
N PRO A 152 7.53 1.05 -5.37
CA PRO A 152 6.37 1.87 -5.08
C PRO A 152 6.56 3.31 -5.57
N TYR A 153 5.46 4.02 -5.85
CA TYR A 153 5.57 5.46 -5.99
C TYR A 153 5.48 6.15 -4.62
N LEU A 154 6.36 7.09 -4.39
CA LEU A 154 6.43 7.84 -3.13
C LEU A 154 6.43 9.34 -3.45
N THR A 155 5.50 10.09 -2.87
CA THR A 155 5.45 11.54 -3.10
C THR A 155 6.70 12.27 -2.62
N ILE A 156 7.48 11.64 -1.74
CA ILE A 156 8.76 12.10 -1.21
C ILE A 156 9.95 11.86 -2.16
N ASN A 157 9.76 11.12 -3.26
CA ASN A 157 10.83 10.94 -4.25
C ASN A 157 11.15 12.25 -4.96
N TYR A 158 12.42 12.56 -5.13
CA TYR A 158 12.86 13.81 -5.75
C TYR A 158 12.30 14.03 -7.16
N GLY A 159 12.14 12.96 -7.95
CA GLY A 159 11.49 13.03 -9.26
C GLY A 159 10.03 13.45 -9.17
N TYR A 160 9.31 12.96 -8.15
CA TYR A 160 7.92 13.32 -7.87
C TYR A 160 7.81 14.79 -7.41
N GLU A 161 8.65 15.19 -6.45
CA GLU A 161 8.73 16.59 -5.98
C GLU A 161 9.07 17.55 -7.13
N ALA A 162 10.01 17.16 -8.01
CA ALA A 162 10.35 17.94 -9.21
C ALA A 162 9.18 18.04 -10.20
N ALA A 163 8.36 17.00 -10.36
CA ALA A 163 7.16 17.04 -11.18
C ALA A 163 6.13 18.04 -10.61
N ILE A 164 5.89 18.00 -9.31
CA ILE A 164 5.01 18.96 -8.62
C ILE A 164 5.50 20.40 -8.86
N ALA A 165 6.80 20.66 -8.64
CA ALA A 165 7.37 21.98 -8.82
C ALA A 165 7.27 22.47 -10.28
N ARG A 166 7.47 21.59 -11.26
CA ARG A 166 7.30 21.95 -12.68
C ARG A 166 5.85 22.30 -13.02
N GLU A 167 4.89 21.52 -12.55
CA GLU A 167 3.48 21.81 -12.82
C GLU A 167 3.04 23.11 -12.13
N PHE A 168 3.44 23.32 -10.88
CA PHE A 168 3.19 24.60 -10.20
C PHE A 168 3.76 25.79 -10.97
N ASN A 169 5.00 25.67 -11.48
CA ASN A 169 5.62 26.71 -12.29
C ASN A 169 4.87 26.99 -13.61
N ARG A 170 4.28 25.97 -14.23
CA ARG A 170 3.41 26.16 -15.42
C ARG A 170 2.18 27.01 -15.10
N PHE A 171 1.52 26.75 -13.96
CA PHE A 171 0.40 27.58 -13.51
C PHE A 171 0.84 29.02 -13.21
N LEU A 172 2.00 29.19 -12.57
CA LEU A 172 2.54 30.51 -12.29
C LEU A 172 2.82 31.32 -13.59
N LEU A 173 3.40 30.67 -14.60
CA LEU A 173 3.71 31.30 -15.90
C LEU A 173 2.48 31.56 -16.78
N SER A 174 1.35 30.89 -16.50
CA SER A 174 0.08 31.09 -17.21
C SER A 174 -0.88 32.04 -16.49
N ASP A 175 -0.40 32.82 -15.54
CA ASP A 175 -1.22 33.69 -14.67
C ASP A 175 -2.34 32.98 -13.89
N GLY A 176 -2.23 31.65 -13.77
CA GLY A 176 -3.17 30.83 -13.01
C GLY A 176 -3.00 30.88 -11.48
N VAL A 177 -1.97 31.57 -11.01
CA VAL A 177 -1.65 31.71 -9.58
C VAL A 177 -1.49 33.16 -9.21
N ILE A 178 -2.20 33.60 -8.19
CA ILE A 178 -2.08 34.94 -7.62
C ILE A 178 -1.58 34.86 -6.18
N ARG A 179 -0.76 35.83 -5.80
CA ARG A 179 -0.39 36.00 -4.41
C ARG A 179 -1.44 36.86 -3.70
N SER A 180 -2.11 36.29 -2.69
CA SER A 180 -3.02 37.05 -1.82
C SER A 180 -2.54 37.04 -0.36
N LYS A 181 -3.13 37.97 0.44
CA LYS A 181 -2.88 38.02 1.90
C LYS A 181 -3.66 36.92 2.61
#